data_b7b78e60e36ec038f61cd32c0dac58d8
#
_entry.id   b7b78e60e36ec038f61cd32c0dac58d8
#
_cell.length_a   1.000
_cell.length_b   1.000
_cell.length_c   1.000
_cell.angle_alpha   90.00
_cell.angle_beta   90.00
_cell.angle_gamma   90.00
#
_symmetry.space_group_name_H-M   'P 1'
#
loop_
_entity.id
_entity.type
_entity.pdbx_description
1 polymer ?
#
loop_
_entity_poly.entity_id
_entity_poly.type
_entity_poly.pdbx_seq_one_letter_code
_entity_poly.pdbx_strand_id
1 'polypeptide(L)'
;MDINTAKEALLKRSNAFQERYFTAYGQLVLRVNEETYISSRENLRLSKLTEKDFDLFDINTGDIGRIFSSRDDINAIVFICTEAAVRFSKENQVMRPALDDLAQIIGPDVTVCPDGTARTLLKALRNRRGCFIQGSGIIAVGDTIEEAIAGARILEKSAEAEIYSGKLNGLQYLDPTTAQELHKYYDGSYSKVNQKEKVDFISSGAEEFQLRNRIIDCGKDMSRSELVQGSWGNISLRLNPDTMLITPSGMDYFSIRTEDIVRMNIHDLKYGMQRKPSSEYRLHAALYRRYPECNAIIHTHSNGISAFAAAHAGFRISEPPMDQLIGDMHCSEYRTPGTDELCDSIMEAIEGSHACIIANHGAIFYGNDLDVTLAIANAVESRACNLLGFGQRAEEEEA
;
A
#
# COMPACT_ATOMS: atom_id res chain seq x y z
N MET A 1 -14.13 -6.17 -22.05
CA MET A 1 -14.49 -7.16 -20.98
C MET A 1 -15.97 -7.43 -21.11
N ASP A 2 -16.49 -8.63 -20.78
CA ASP A 2 -17.94 -8.84 -20.68
C ASP A 2 -18.48 -8.41 -19.30
N ILE A 3 -19.80 -8.19 -19.21
CA ILE A 3 -20.45 -7.64 -18.01
C ILE A 3 -20.33 -8.56 -16.80
N ASN A 4 -20.42 -9.88 -16.99
CA ASN A 4 -20.34 -10.84 -15.88
C ASN A 4 -18.92 -10.87 -15.30
N THR A 5 -17.92 -10.92 -16.18
CA THR A 5 -16.49 -10.81 -15.77
C THR A 5 -16.22 -9.52 -14.99
N ALA A 6 -16.83 -8.39 -15.42
CA ALA A 6 -16.69 -7.12 -14.72
C ALA A 6 -17.34 -7.16 -13.32
N LYS A 7 -18.55 -7.75 -13.20
CA LYS A 7 -19.23 -7.94 -11.90
C LYS A 7 -18.42 -8.82 -10.95
N GLU A 8 -17.94 -9.96 -11.44
CA GLU A 8 -17.10 -10.87 -10.66
C GLU A 8 -15.82 -10.20 -10.15
N ALA A 9 -15.16 -9.40 -11.02
CA ALA A 9 -13.97 -8.65 -10.63
C ALA A 9 -14.29 -7.67 -9.50
N LEU A 10 -15.35 -6.89 -9.60
CA LEU A 10 -15.77 -5.94 -8.57
C LEU A 10 -16.17 -6.63 -7.26
N LEU A 11 -16.93 -7.73 -7.32
CA LEU A 11 -17.32 -8.50 -6.13
C LEU A 11 -16.12 -9.14 -5.44
N LYS A 12 -15.21 -9.73 -6.19
CA LYS A 12 -13.98 -10.29 -5.63
C LYS A 12 -13.19 -9.24 -4.87
N ARG A 13 -13.14 -8.01 -5.38
CA ARG A 13 -12.37 -6.90 -4.78
C ARG A 13 -13.13 -6.15 -3.69
N SER A 14 -14.47 -6.18 -3.71
CA SER A 14 -15.25 -5.62 -2.60
C SER A 14 -14.97 -6.33 -1.26
N ASN A 15 -14.59 -7.61 -1.31
CA ASN A 15 -14.17 -8.36 -0.14
C ASN A 15 -12.87 -7.81 0.50
N ALA A 16 -12.06 -7.05 -0.22
CA ALA A 16 -10.89 -6.37 0.33
C ALA A 16 -11.25 -5.25 1.33
N PHE A 17 -12.53 -4.86 1.42
CA PHE A 17 -13.03 -3.89 2.39
C PHE A 17 -13.66 -4.55 3.63
N GLN A 18 -13.49 -5.88 3.84
CA GLN A 18 -14.02 -6.59 5.02
C GLN A 18 -13.15 -6.49 6.26
N GLU A 19 -11.98 -5.84 6.16
CA GLU A 19 -10.93 -5.95 7.14
C GLU A 19 -11.07 -4.93 8.31
N ARG A 20 -10.32 -5.20 9.36
CA ARG A 20 -10.43 -4.82 10.79
C ARG A 20 -10.63 -3.33 11.09
N TYR A 21 -10.20 -2.43 10.21
CA TYR A 21 -10.22 -0.98 10.43
C TYR A 21 -10.95 -0.20 9.34
N PHE A 22 -11.53 -0.88 8.35
CA PHE A 22 -12.02 -0.24 7.15
C PHE A 22 -13.51 -0.51 6.93
N THR A 23 -14.37 0.28 7.57
CA THR A 23 -15.79 0.31 7.25
C THR A 23 -16.03 1.41 6.22
N ALA A 24 -15.90 1.08 4.93
CA ALA A 24 -16.13 2.03 3.87
C ALA A 24 -17.53 1.89 3.28
N TYR A 25 -18.25 3.00 3.25
CA TYR A 25 -19.38 3.20 2.38
C TYR A 25 -18.90 3.87 1.11
N GLY A 26 -19.45 3.48 -0.04
CA GLY A 26 -19.01 4.09 -1.28
C GLY A 26 -19.55 3.43 -2.53
N GLN A 27 -18.74 3.46 -3.59
CA GLN A 27 -19.10 3.00 -4.92
C GLN A 27 -17.87 2.45 -5.63
N LEU A 28 -18.03 1.29 -6.28
CA LEU A 28 -17.03 0.69 -7.16
C LEU A 28 -17.52 0.77 -8.60
N VAL A 29 -16.68 1.29 -9.48
CA VAL A 29 -17.01 1.52 -10.89
C VAL A 29 -15.93 0.94 -11.79
N LEU A 30 -16.31 0.27 -12.87
CA LEU A 30 -15.40 -0.33 -13.83
C LEU A 30 -15.89 -0.12 -15.26
N ARG A 31 -15.03 0.39 -16.14
CA ARG A 31 -15.28 0.49 -17.57
C ARG A 31 -15.36 -0.91 -18.18
N VAL A 32 -16.45 -1.21 -18.87
CA VAL A 32 -16.64 -2.50 -19.55
C VAL A 32 -16.10 -2.44 -20.99
N ASN A 33 -16.41 -1.36 -21.70
CA ASN A 33 -15.96 -1.07 -23.07
C ASN A 33 -16.00 0.44 -23.34
N GLU A 34 -15.89 0.85 -24.61
CA GLU A 34 -15.93 2.26 -25.02
C GLU A 34 -17.28 2.93 -24.81
N GLU A 35 -18.38 2.16 -24.71
CA GLU A 35 -19.76 2.68 -24.63
C GLU A 35 -20.35 2.55 -23.23
N THR A 36 -19.85 1.62 -22.40
CA THR A 36 -20.52 1.26 -21.15
C THR A 36 -19.55 1.08 -19.97
N TYR A 37 -20.05 1.36 -18.78
CA TYR A 37 -19.42 1.03 -17.52
C TYR A 37 -20.42 0.38 -16.55
N ILE A 38 -19.91 -0.40 -15.63
CA ILE A 38 -20.68 -0.99 -14.53
C ILE A 38 -20.34 -0.27 -13.23
N SER A 39 -21.35 -0.05 -12.40
CA SER A 39 -21.20 0.61 -11.11
C SER A 39 -22.01 -0.09 -10.04
N SER A 40 -21.46 -0.22 -8.84
CA SER A 40 -22.27 -0.51 -7.67
C SER A 40 -23.17 0.70 -7.35
N ARG A 41 -24.28 0.44 -6.66
CA ARG A 41 -25.11 1.53 -6.13
C ARG A 41 -24.31 2.36 -5.14
N GLU A 42 -24.68 3.64 -5.05
CA GLU A 42 -24.04 4.59 -4.14
C GLU A 42 -24.35 4.30 -2.68
N ASN A 43 -23.46 4.70 -1.80
CA ASN A 43 -23.64 4.67 -0.35
C ASN A 43 -23.94 3.27 0.24
N LEU A 44 -23.46 2.22 -0.42
CA LEU A 44 -23.48 0.87 0.14
C LEU A 44 -22.19 0.59 0.89
N ARG A 45 -22.28 -0.26 1.91
CA ARG A 45 -21.10 -0.81 2.57
C ARG A 45 -20.38 -1.73 1.59
N LEU A 46 -19.18 -1.34 1.16
CA LEU A 46 -18.45 -2.03 0.09
C LEU A 46 -18.20 -3.51 0.38
N SER A 47 -17.96 -3.87 1.64
CA SER A 47 -17.79 -5.27 2.07
C SER A 47 -19.07 -6.12 2.05
N LYS A 48 -20.23 -5.54 1.76
CA LYS A 48 -21.53 -6.24 1.74
C LYS A 48 -22.19 -6.25 0.36
N LEU A 49 -21.47 -5.83 -0.68
CA LEU A 49 -21.97 -5.83 -2.05
C LEU A 49 -22.32 -7.25 -2.53
N THR A 50 -23.39 -7.35 -3.30
CA THR A 50 -23.87 -8.56 -3.97
C THR A 50 -24.03 -8.29 -5.47
N GLU A 51 -24.21 -9.32 -6.28
CA GLU A 51 -24.43 -9.16 -7.74
C GLU A 51 -25.60 -8.23 -8.10
N LYS A 52 -26.60 -8.12 -7.23
CA LYS A 52 -27.80 -7.29 -7.44
C LYS A 52 -27.57 -5.79 -7.24
N ASP A 53 -26.41 -5.45 -6.67
CA ASP A 53 -26.05 -4.06 -6.34
C ASP A 53 -25.33 -3.36 -7.49
N PHE A 54 -25.15 -4.01 -8.63
CA PHE A 54 -24.46 -3.47 -9.80
C PHE A 54 -25.40 -3.24 -10.97
N ASP A 55 -25.37 -2.01 -11.49
CA ASP A 55 -26.12 -1.58 -12.66
C ASP A 55 -25.16 -1.19 -13.81
N LEU A 56 -25.63 -1.34 -15.06
CA LEU A 56 -24.91 -0.96 -16.28
C LEU A 56 -25.33 0.45 -16.72
N PHE A 57 -24.37 1.27 -17.11
CA PHE A 57 -24.60 2.65 -17.52
C PHE A 57 -23.95 2.94 -18.87
N ASP A 58 -24.53 3.88 -19.62
CA ASP A 58 -23.96 4.47 -20.82
C ASP A 58 -22.87 5.49 -20.46
N ILE A 59 -21.69 5.37 -21.08
CA ILE A 59 -20.53 6.24 -20.81
C ILE A 59 -20.79 7.71 -21.22
N ASN A 60 -21.76 7.97 -22.08
CA ASN A 60 -22.14 9.33 -22.48
C ASN A 60 -23.04 10.03 -21.46
N THR A 61 -23.38 9.38 -20.35
CA THR A 61 -24.32 9.90 -19.35
C THR A 61 -23.65 10.13 -17.99
N GLY A 62 -24.12 11.15 -17.29
CA GLY A 62 -23.71 11.44 -15.91
C GLY A 62 -22.26 11.94 -15.76
N ASP A 63 -21.86 12.17 -14.52
CA ASP A 63 -20.53 12.68 -14.19
C ASP A 63 -19.44 11.59 -14.33
N ILE A 64 -19.74 10.36 -13.94
CA ILE A 64 -18.81 9.22 -14.09
C ILE A 64 -18.50 8.99 -15.58
N GLY A 65 -19.53 8.96 -16.43
CA GLY A 65 -19.33 8.80 -17.87
C GLY A 65 -18.47 9.91 -18.48
N ARG A 66 -18.64 11.17 -18.03
CA ARG A 66 -17.79 12.28 -18.45
C ARG A 66 -16.33 12.14 -18.02
N ILE A 67 -16.06 11.55 -16.84
CA ILE A 67 -14.70 11.25 -16.41
C ILE A 67 -14.07 10.24 -17.36
N PHE A 68 -14.76 9.14 -17.65
CA PHE A 68 -14.29 8.12 -18.59
C PHE A 68 -14.07 8.66 -20.01
N SER A 69 -14.99 9.47 -20.52
CA SER A 69 -14.86 10.06 -21.87
C SER A 69 -13.73 11.10 -21.98
N SER A 70 -13.30 11.68 -20.85
CA SER A 70 -12.24 12.70 -20.80
C SER A 70 -10.86 12.15 -20.50
N ARG A 71 -10.75 10.90 -20.01
CA ARG A 71 -9.52 10.27 -19.55
C ARG A 71 -9.49 8.81 -19.96
N ASP A 72 -8.81 8.50 -21.06
CA ASP A 72 -8.70 7.13 -21.60
C ASP A 72 -7.83 6.22 -20.72
N ASP A 73 -7.00 6.80 -19.88
CA ASP A 73 -6.15 6.12 -18.91
C ASP A 73 -6.89 5.76 -17.59
N ILE A 74 -8.18 6.08 -17.49
CA ILE A 74 -9.03 5.69 -16.37
C ILE A 74 -10.00 4.59 -16.82
N ASN A 75 -9.87 3.40 -16.23
CA ASN A 75 -10.77 2.27 -16.43
C ASN A 75 -11.53 1.88 -15.17
N ALA A 76 -11.07 2.32 -13.99
CA ALA A 76 -11.74 2.08 -12.72
C ALA A 76 -11.82 3.34 -11.86
N ILE A 77 -12.91 3.46 -11.10
CA ILE A 77 -13.13 4.54 -10.13
C ILE A 77 -13.63 3.92 -8.82
N VAL A 78 -13.09 4.39 -7.72
CA VAL A 78 -13.49 4.03 -6.36
C VAL A 78 -13.86 5.29 -5.60
N PHE A 79 -15.09 5.34 -5.09
CA PHE A 79 -15.52 6.34 -4.12
C PHE A 79 -15.59 5.67 -2.75
N ILE A 80 -15.00 6.28 -1.73
CA ILE A 80 -15.13 5.84 -0.35
C ILE A 80 -15.43 7.01 0.58
N CYS A 81 -16.31 6.75 1.54
CA CYS A 81 -16.66 7.67 2.60
C CYS A 81 -16.22 7.04 3.93
N THR A 82 -15.23 7.64 4.58
CA THR A 82 -14.71 7.24 5.87
C THR A 82 -14.63 8.45 6.79
N GLU A 83 -14.59 8.23 8.09
CA GLU A 83 -14.51 9.31 9.07
C GLU A 83 -13.28 10.19 8.85
N ALA A 84 -12.11 9.56 8.64
CA ALA A 84 -10.86 10.28 8.42
C ALA A 84 -10.90 11.15 7.15
N ALA A 85 -11.38 10.60 6.04
CA ALA A 85 -11.50 11.33 4.77
C ALA A 85 -12.48 12.51 4.86
N VAL A 86 -13.64 12.28 5.50
CA VAL A 86 -14.65 13.34 5.71
C VAL A 86 -14.11 14.45 6.60
N ARG A 87 -13.48 14.09 7.73
CA ARG A 87 -12.88 15.06 8.65
C ARG A 87 -11.79 15.87 7.99
N PHE A 88 -10.82 15.20 7.36
CA PHE A 88 -9.74 15.87 6.66
C PHE A 88 -10.28 16.86 5.61
N SER A 89 -11.22 16.41 4.77
CA SER A 89 -11.76 17.23 3.67
C SER A 89 -12.61 18.42 4.11
N LYS A 90 -13.17 18.43 5.31
CA LYS A 90 -13.87 19.59 5.87
C LYS A 90 -12.91 20.69 6.34
N GLU A 91 -11.76 20.30 6.87
CA GLU A 91 -10.81 21.19 7.54
C GLU A 91 -9.72 21.71 6.59
N ASN A 92 -9.47 21.02 5.47
CA ASN A 92 -8.34 21.28 4.57
C ASN A 92 -8.78 21.53 3.12
N GLN A 93 -7.90 22.15 2.33
CA GLN A 93 -8.07 22.38 0.89
C GLN A 93 -7.11 21.56 0.04
N VAL A 94 -5.96 21.22 0.59
CA VAL A 94 -4.88 20.46 -0.07
C VAL A 94 -4.19 19.57 0.96
N MET A 95 -3.93 18.32 0.59
CA MET A 95 -3.05 17.42 1.33
C MET A 95 -1.66 17.47 0.70
N ARG A 96 -0.64 17.75 1.51
CA ARG A 96 0.76 17.63 1.13
C ARG A 96 1.25 16.23 1.50
N PRO A 97 2.06 15.56 0.67
CA PRO A 97 2.55 14.24 1.00
C PRO A 97 3.47 14.26 2.24
N ALA A 98 3.12 13.46 3.23
CA ALA A 98 3.98 13.06 4.33
C ALA A 98 4.36 11.57 4.25
N LEU A 99 3.94 10.91 3.15
CA LEU A 99 4.26 9.51 2.84
C LEU A 99 4.67 9.42 1.36
N ASP A 100 5.69 8.63 1.09
CA ASP A 100 6.24 8.42 -0.26
C ASP A 100 5.20 7.82 -1.22
N ASP A 101 4.41 6.85 -0.76
CA ASP A 101 3.40 6.19 -1.57
C ASP A 101 2.27 7.14 -1.99
N LEU A 102 1.89 8.12 -1.16
CA LEU A 102 0.96 9.17 -1.57
C LEU A 102 1.52 9.98 -2.74
N ALA A 103 2.77 10.45 -2.61
CA ALA A 103 3.44 11.20 -3.67
C ALA A 103 3.58 10.36 -4.94
N GLN A 104 3.98 9.11 -4.82
CA GLN A 104 4.23 8.21 -5.95
C GLN A 104 2.96 7.91 -6.72
N ILE A 105 1.90 7.45 -6.05
CA ILE A 105 0.69 6.93 -6.70
C ILE A 105 -0.30 8.05 -7.01
N ILE A 106 -0.62 8.88 -6.01
CA ILE A 106 -1.71 9.85 -6.15
C ILE A 106 -1.21 11.13 -6.83
N GLY A 107 -0.09 11.66 -6.37
CA GLY A 107 0.50 12.86 -6.92
C GLY A 107 1.28 13.68 -5.89
N PRO A 108 2.00 14.72 -6.36
CA PRO A 108 2.84 15.56 -5.51
C PRO A 108 2.06 16.45 -4.53
N ASP A 109 0.76 16.53 -4.69
CA ASP A 109 -0.23 17.10 -3.79
C ASP A 109 -1.61 16.52 -4.10
N VAL A 110 -2.57 16.62 -3.18
CA VAL A 110 -3.93 16.14 -3.36
C VAL A 110 -4.93 17.23 -3.04
N THR A 111 -5.75 17.58 -4.02
CA THR A 111 -6.75 18.65 -3.88
C THR A 111 -8.00 18.15 -3.16
N VAL A 112 -8.65 19.03 -2.38
CA VAL A 112 -10.01 18.84 -1.91
C VAL A 112 -10.96 19.54 -2.89
N CYS A 113 -11.83 18.77 -3.55
CA CYS A 113 -12.85 19.29 -4.45
C CYS A 113 -14.03 19.88 -3.68
N PRO A 114 -14.60 21.01 -4.08
CA PRO A 114 -15.76 21.57 -3.42
C PRO A 114 -17.03 20.72 -3.59
N ASP A 115 -17.11 19.95 -4.67
CA ASP A 115 -18.21 19.06 -4.99
C ASP A 115 -17.73 17.84 -5.83
N GLY A 116 -18.64 16.87 -6.04
CA GLY A 116 -18.37 15.65 -6.80
C GLY A 116 -18.72 15.74 -8.29
N THR A 117 -18.91 16.93 -8.87
CA THR A 117 -19.21 17.06 -10.30
C THR A 117 -18.00 16.69 -11.17
N ALA A 118 -18.25 16.15 -12.37
CA ALA A 118 -17.18 15.81 -13.31
C ALA A 118 -16.24 16.98 -13.59
N ARG A 119 -16.76 18.21 -13.62
CA ARG A 119 -15.97 19.43 -13.88
C ARG A 119 -14.90 19.65 -12.80
N THR A 120 -15.27 19.56 -11.54
CA THR A 120 -14.35 19.76 -10.41
C THR A 120 -13.40 18.58 -10.24
N LEU A 121 -13.93 17.35 -10.39
CA LEU A 121 -13.15 16.13 -10.31
C LEU A 121 -12.08 16.05 -11.42
N LEU A 122 -12.42 16.30 -12.68
CA LEU A 122 -11.46 16.31 -13.79
C LEU A 122 -10.35 17.34 -13.62
N LYS A 123 -10.66 18.48 -13.01
CA LYS A 123 -9.64 19.50 -12.68
C LYS A 123 -8.68 18.97 -11.61
N ALA A 124 -9.19 18.36 -10.55
CA ALA A 124 -8.39 17.84 -9.44
C ALA A 124 -7.60 16.59 -9.84
N LEU A 125 -8.20 15.71 -10.65
CA LEU A 125 -7.57 14.48 -11.16
C LEU A 125 -6.57 14.74 -12.30
N ARG A 126 -6.36 15.98 -12.74
CA ARG A 126 -5.39 16.28 -13.79
C ARG A 126 -3.98 15.91 -13.33
N ASN A 127 -3.38 14.89 -13.95
CA ASN A 127 -2.10 14.32 -13.58
C ASN A 127 -2.07 13.77 -12.13
N ARG A 128 -3.22 13.32 -11.62
CA ARG A 128 -3.36 12.68 -10.30
C ARG A 128 -4.27 11.47 -10.40
N ARG A 129 -4.09 10.54 -9.45
CA ARG A 129 -4.89 9.32 -9.36
C ARG A 129 -5.95 9.36 -8.25
N GLY A 130 -6.16 10.53 -7.62
CA GLY A 130 -7.21 10.69 -6.63
C GLY A 130 -7.30 12.10 -6.06
N CYS A 131 -8.40 12.38 -5.37
CA CYS A 131 -8.64 13.61 -4.62
C CYS A 131 -9.66 13.38 -3.50
N PHE A 132 -9.81 14.37 -2.63
CA PHE A 132 -10.91 14.41 -1.66
C PHE A 132 -12.10 15.19 -2.24
N ILE A 133 -13.30 14.88 -1.75
CA ILE A 133 -14.53 15.64 -1.99
C ILE A 133 -14.97 16.21 -0.66
N GLN A 134 -15.13 17.52 -0.58
CA GLN A 134 -15.40 18.25 0.66
C GLN A 134 -16.60 17.67 1.43
N GLY A 135 -16.34 17.20 2.64
CA GLY A 135 -17.34 16.63 3.52
C GLY A 135 -17.96 15.32 3.07
N SER A 136 -17.46 14.69 2.00
CA SER A 136 -18.03 13.47 1.41
C SER A 136 -17.08 12.27 1.41
N GLY A 137 -15.77 12.49 1.25
CA GLY A 137 -14.81 11.39 1.25
C GLY A 137 -13.75 11.48 0.15
N ILE A 138 -13.43 10.36 -0.46
CA ILE A 138 -12.34 10.16 -1.43
C ILE A 138 -12.88 9.66 -2.75
N ILE A 139 -12.28 10.12 -3.85
CA ILE A 139 -12.31 9.46 -5.16
C ILE A 139 -10.89 9.07 -5.53
N ALA A 140 -10.70 7.82 -5.96
CA ALA A 140 -9.46 7.32 -6.56
C ALA A 140 -9.75 6.66 -7.90
N VAL A 141 -8.78 6.76 -8.82
CA VAL A 141 -8.91 6.27 -10.20
C VAL A 141 -7.69 5.43 -10.59
N GLY A 142 -7.89 4.47 -11.49
CA GLY A 142 -6.83 3.60 -11.97
C GLY A 142 -7.12 3.02 -13.36
N ASP A 143 -6.11 2.40 -13.94
CA ASP A 143 -6.26 1.56 -15.14
C ASP A 143 -6.94 0.22 -14.79
N THR A 144 -6.79 -0.22 -13.53
CA THR A 144 -7.45 -1.39 -12.98
C THR A 144 -8.20 -1.06 -11.69
N ILE A 145 -9.14 -1.91 -11.29
CA ILE A 145 -9.87 -1.74 -10.02
C ILE A 145 -8.93 -1.89 -8.81
N GLU A 146 -7.90 -2.72 -8.92
CA GLU A 146 -6.87 -2.90 -7.92
C GLU A 146 -6.09 -1.62 -7.66
N GLU A 147 -5.68 -0.92 -8.73
CA GLU A 147 -4.99 0.37 -8.62
C GLU A 147 -5.88 1.43 -7.98
N ALA A 148 -7.14 1.52 -8.39
CA ALA A 148 -8.08 2.47 -7.81
C ALA A 148 -8.35 2.20 -6.32
N ILE A 149 -8.47 0.92 -5.90
CA ILE A 149 -8.61 0.53 -4.49
C ILE A 149 -7.34 0.87 -3.70
N ALA A 150 -6.16 0.55 -4.24
CA ALA A 150 -4.89 0.89 -3.59
C ALA A 150 -4.75 2.41 -3.40
N GLY A 151 -5.09 3.20 -4.43
CA GLY A 151 -5.11 4.66 -4.36
C GLY A 151 -6.07 5.19 -3.29
N ALA A 152 -7.28 4.64 -3.20
CA ALA A 152 -8.26 5.02 -2.18
C ALA A 152 -7.75 4.73 -0.75
N ARG A 153 -7.12 3.57 -0.54
CA ARG A 153 -6.52 3.19 0.75
C ARG A 153 -5.34 4.07 1.15
N ILE A 154 -4.51 4.47 0.19
CA ILE A 154 -3.38 5.38 0.44
C ILE A 154 -3.89 6.77 0.84
N LEU A 155 -4.93 7.28 0.18
CA LEU A 155 -5.57 8.55 0.55
C LEU A 155 -6.18 8.49 1.96
N GLU A 156 -6.85 7.39 2.29
CA GLU A 156 -7.41 7.15 3.64
C GLU A 156 -6.30 7.14 4.69
N LYS A 157 -5.30 6.29 4.52
CA LYS A 157 -4.13 6.19 5.40
C LYS A 157 -3.45 7.54 5.62
N SER A 158 -3.33 8.34 4.57
CA SER A 158 -2.75 9.68 4.66
C SER A 158 -3.64 10.64 5.44
N ALA A 159 -4.97 10.55 5.29
CA ALA A 159 -5.91 11.33 6.10
C ALA A 159 -5.88 10.92 7.58
N GLU A 160 -5.75 9.62 7.87
CA GLU A 160 -5.54 9.12 9.22
C GLU A 160 -4.23 9.63 9.83
N ALA A 161 -3.12 9.59 9.07
CA ALA A 161 -1.84 10.13 9.52
C ALA A 161 -1.94 11.62 9.86
N GLU A 162 -2.63 12.44 9.05
CA GLU A 162 -2.92 13.85 9.36
C GLU A 162 -3.68 14.03 10.68
N ILE A 163 -4.73 13.24 10.90
CA ILE A 163 -5.59 13.38 12.08
C ILE A 163 -4.86 12.94 13.35
N TYR A 164 -4.12 11.85 13.29
CA TYR A 164 -3.51 11.23 14.47
C TYR A 164 -2.10 11.74 14.78
N SER A 165 -1.39 12.34 13.81
CA SER A 165 -0.04 12.89 14.00
C SER A 165 0.03 14.01 15.04
N GLY A 166 -1.07 14.70 15.33
CA GLY A 166 -1.13 15.67 16.41
C GLY A 166 -0.74 15.10 17.79
N LYS A 167 -0.89 13.77 17.98
CA LYS A 167 -0.40 13.05 19.16
C LYS A 167 1.11 12.78 19.13
N LEU A 168 1.75 12.95 17.96
CA LEU A 168 3.14 12.64 17.67
C LEU A 168 3.99 13.88 17.30
N ASN A 169 3.59 15.05 17.71
CA ASN A 169 4.27 16.35 17.40
C ASN A 169 4.10 16.80 15.93
N GLY A 170 3.13 16.26 15.19
CA GLY A 170 2.78 16.67 13.83
C GLY A 170 3.58 15.97 12.73
N LEU A 171 3.17 16.19 11.49
CA LEU A 171 3.74 15.55 10.29
C LEU A 171 5.02 16.24 9.81
N GLN A 172 5.89 15.43 9.23
CA GLN A 172 7.05 15.86 8.46
C GLN A 172 6.75 15.66 6.97
N TYR A 173 6.42 16.75 6.28
CA TYR A 173 6.07 16.68 4.86
C TYR A 173 7.31 16.55 3.98
N LEU A 174 7.17 15.80 2.89
CA LEU A 174 8.15 15.78 1.80
C LEU A 174 8.30 17.18 1.21
N ASP A 175 9.51 17.55 0.80
CA ASP A 175 9.66 18.77 0.03
C ASP A 175 8.99 18.61 -1.36
N PRO A 176 8.47 19.72 -1.95
CA PRO A 176 7.74 19.63 -3.21
C PRO A 176 8.53 19.05 -4.38
N THR A 177 9.85 19.23 -4.41
CA THR A 177 10.72 18.69 -5.48
C THR A 177 10.82 17.18 -5.35
N THR A 178 11.09 16.67 -4.16
CA THR A 178 11.11 15.23 -3.86
C THR A 178 9.77 14.58 -4.21
N ALA A 179 8.64 15.18 -3.80
CA ALA A 179 7.32 14.66 -4.11
C ALA A 179 7.07 14.58 -5.63
N GLN A 180 7.51 15.59 -6.40
CA GLN A 180 7.40 15.59 -7.86
C GLN A 180 8.29 14.52 -8.53
N GLU A 181 9.51 14.33 -8.02
CA GLU A 181 10.45 13.33 -8.53
C GLU A 181 9.93 11.92 -8.29
N LEU A 182 9.42 11.63 -7.09
CA LEU A 182 8.79 10.35 -6.75
C LEU A 182 7.61 10.04 -7.67
N HIS A 183 6.73 11.02 -7.93
CA HIS A 183 5.59 10.85 -8.82
C HIS A 183 6.01 10.56 -10.26
N LYS A 184 6.95 11.32 -10.80
CA LYS A 184 7.49 11.12 -12.16
C LYS A 184 8.15 9.76 -12.33
N TYR A 185 8.90 9.33 -11.33
CA TYR A 185 9.56 8.01 -11.36
C TYR A 185 8.54 6.88 -11.42
N TYR A 186 7.47 6.98 -10.61
CA TYR A 186 6.41 5.98 -10.58
C TYR A 186 5.65 5.90 -11.91
N ASP A 187 5.14 7.02 -12.43
CA ASP A 187 4.39 7.08 -13.69
C ASP A 187 5.22 6.64 -14.91
N GLY A 188 6.51 6.96 -14.91
CA GLY A 188 7.39 6.70 -16.06
C GLY A 188 7.90 5.27 -16.15
N SER A 189 8.25 4.65 -15.04
CA SER A 189 9.07 3.43 -15.04
C SER A 189 8.50 2.32 -14.16
N TYR A 190 7.99 2.65 -12.99
CA TYR A 190 7.69 1.66 -11.96
C TYR A 190 6.35 0.95 -12.19
N SER A 191 5.31 1.67 -12.56
CA SER A 191 3.95 1.14 -12.75
C SER A 191 3.85 0.11 -13.89
N LYS A 192 4.83 0.08 -14.80
CA LYS A 192 4.85 -0.80 -15.98
C LYS A 192 5.76 -2.01 -15.85
N VAL A 193 6.45 -2.14 -14.71
CA VAL A 193 7.37 -3.25 -14.47
C VAL A 193 6.61 -4.56 -14.28
N ASN A 194 7.10 -5.64 -14.91
CA ASN A 194 6.59 -7.01 -14.74
C ASN A 194 5.15 -7.31 -15.22
N GLN A 195 4.45 -6.37 -15.86
CA GLN A 195 3.03 -6.57 -16.22
C GLN A 195 2.76 -7.65 -17.28
N LYS A 196 3.71 -8.00 -18.15
CA LYS A 196 3.44 -8.86 -19.33
C LYS A 196 4.51 -9.92 -19.67
N GLU A 197 5.58 -10.07 -18.91
CA GLU A 197 6.64 -11.00 -19.26
C GLU A 197 6.36 -12.43 -18.80
N LYS A 198 6.55 -13.40 -19.71
CA LYS A 198 6.67 -14.81 -19.34
C LYS A 198 8.05 -15.04 -18.74
N VAL A 199 8.07 -15.71 -17.59
CA VAL A 199 9.30 -16.08 -16.90
C VAL A 199 9.58 -17.55 -17.14
N ASP A 200 10.79 -17.87 -17.59
CA ASP A 200 11.25 -19.25 -17.66
C ASP A 200 11.64 -19.70 -16.24
N PHE A 201 10.79 -20.52 -15.66
CA PHE A 201 11.03 -21.07 -14.31
C PHE A 201 12.00 -22.25 -14.39
N ILE A 202 13.21 -22.05 -13.84
CA ILE A 202 14.15 -23.15 -13.60
C ILE A 202 13.89 -23.66 -12.18
N SER A 203 13.26 -24.82 -12.08
CA SER A 203 13.01 -25.48 -10.79
C SER A 203 14.35 -25.85 -10.13
N SER A 204 14.58 -25.35 -8.92
CA SER A 204 15.81 -25.55 -8.15
C SER A 204 15.62 -26.41 -6.90
N GLY A 205 14.71 -27.37 -6.95
CA GLY A 205 14.50 -28.35 -5.88
C GLY A 205 13.27 -28.05 -5.00
N ALA A 206 12.88 -29.06 -4.20
CA ALA A 206 11.66 -29.00 -3.40
C ALA A 206 11.72 -27.95 -2.29
N GLU A 207 12.87 -27.72 -1.69
CA GLU A 207 13.07 -26.73 -0.63
C GLU A 207 12.83 -25.30 -1.11
N GLU A 208 13.46 -24.89 -2.22
CA GLU A 208 13.25 -23.57 -2.79
C GLU A 208 11.79 -23.34 -3.20
N PHE A 209 11.14 -24.37 -3.76
CA PHE A 209 9.72 -24.31 -4.11
C PHE A 209 8.84 -24.06 -2.88
N GLN A 210 9.11 -24.71 -1.75
CA GLN A 210 8.41 -24.49 -0.49
C GLN A 210 8.61 -23.05 0.03
N LEU A 211 9.85 -22.53 0.02
CA LEU A 211 10.15 -21.18 0.47
C LEU A 211 9.45 -20.13 -0.39
N ARG A 212 9.37 -20.33 -1.72
CA ARG A 212 8.63 -19.43 -2.62
C ARG A 212 7.14 -19.39 -2.28
N ASN A 213 6.53 -20.53 -2.00
CA ASN A 213 5.12 -20.58 -1.59
C ASN A 213 4.90 -19.92 -0.22
N ARG A 214 5.81 -20.11 0.75
CA ARG A 214 5.73 -19.40 2.04
C ARG A 214 5.76 -17.87 1.86
N ILE A 215 6.59 -17.35 0.96
CA ILE A 215 6.60 -15.91 0.63
C ILE A 215 5.25 -15.46 0.08
N ILE A 216 4.66 -16.22 -0.85
CA ILE A 216 3.36 -15.89 -1.46
C ILE A 216 2.25 -15.92 -0.42
N ASP A 217 2.19 -16.91 0.42
CA ASP A 217 1.15 -17.05 1.45
C ASP A 217 1.30 -15.95 2.51
N CYS A 218 2.52 -15.65 2.96
CA CYS A 218 2.80 -14.52 3.84
C CYS A 218 2.35 -13.18 3.21
N GLY A 219 2.62 -12.96 1.91
CA GLY A 219 2.18 -11.75 1.21
C GLY A 219 0.66 -11.60 1.16
N LYS A 220 -0.07 -12.70 0.95
CA LYS A 220 -1.53 -12.70 1.05
C LYS A 220 -2.02 -12.38 2.46
N ASP A 221 -1.36 -12.91 3.48
CA ASP A 221 -1.69 -12.64 4.88
C ASP A 221 -1.38 -11.20 5.27
N MET A 222 -0.25 -10.63 4.81
CA MET A 222 0.04 -9.19 4.97
C MET A 222 -1.03 -8.31 4.31
N SER A 223 -1.51 -8.70 3.13
CA SER A 223 -2.59 -7.97 2.46
C SER A 223 -3.91 -8.08 3.22
N ARG A 224 -4.25 -9.26 3.77
CA ARG A 224 -5.47 -9.49 4.57
C ARG A 224 -5.43 -8.77 5.93
N SER A 225 -4.26 -8.69 6.55
CA SER A 225 -4.06 -7.98 7.83
C SER A 225 -3.74 -6.50 7.68
N GLU A 226 -3.89 -5.96 6.47
CA GLU A 226 -3.68 -4.54 6.15
C GLU A 226 -2.27 -4.01 6.45
N LEU A 227 -1.29 -4.88 6.56
CA LEU A 227 0.12 -4.48 6.66
C LEU A 227 0.63 -3.85 5.37
N VAL A 228 -0.05 -4.09 4.24
CA VAL A 228 0.28 -3.52 2.93
C VAL A 228 -0.98 -3.22 2.11
N GLN A 229 -0.87 -2.30 1.15
CA GLN A 229 -1.92 -1.95 0.19
C GLN A 229 -1.44 -2.27 -1.24
N GLY A 230 -2.22 -3.03 -2.01
CA GLY A 230 -1.91 -3.37 -3.40
C GLY A 230 -0.59 -4.13 -3.54
N SER A 231 0.38 -3.56 -4.26
CA SER A 231 1.71 -4.14 -4.50
C SER A 231 2.81 -3.59 -3.58
N TRP A 232 2.44 -2.83 -2.55
CA TRP A 232 3.38 -2.22 -1.60
C TRP A 232 3.90 -3.23 -0.58
N GLY A 233 5.02 -2.87 0.03
CA GLY A 233 5.74 -3.79 0.89
C GLY A 233 6.46 -4.88 0.09
N ASN A 234 7.24 -5.68 0.77
CA ASN A 234 7.96 -6.79 0.16
C ASN A 234 8.44 -7.79 1.21
N ILE A 235 8.76 -8.98 0.75
CA ILE A 235 9.13 -10.11 1.59
C ILE A 235 10.34 -10.79 0.98
N SER A 236 11.30 -11.18 1.80
CA SER A 236 12.35 -12.10 1.37
C SER A 236 12.62 -13.19 2.37
N LEU A 237 13.13 -14.30 1.89
CA LEU A 237 13.68 -15.41 2.67
C LEU A 237 15.10 -15.73 2.23
N ARG A 238 15.97 -16.01 3.18
CA ARG A 238 17.31 -16.54 2.91
C ARG A 238 17.19 -18.00 2.45
N LEU A 239 17.65 -18.29 1.24
CA LEU A 239 17.72 -19.66 0.73
C LEU A 239 18.99 -20.38 1.23
N ASN A 240 20.11 -19.67 1.25
CA ASN A 240 21.42 -20.11 1.73
C ASN A 240 22.28 -18.88 2.06
N PRO A 241 23.52 -19.02 2.56
CA PRO A 241 24.36 -17.87 2.95
C PRO A 241 24.52 -16.78 1.87
N ASP A 242 24.50 -17.17 0.59
CA ASP A 242 24.79 -16.26 -0.53
C ASP A 242 23.55 -15.86 -1.34
N THR A 243 22.38 -16.45 -1.02
CA THR A 243 21.20 -16.31 -1.90
C THR A 243 19.94 -16.02 -1.09
N MET A 244 19.16 -15.06 -1.55
CA MET A 244 17.81 -14.80 -1.09
C MET A 244 16.76 -15.01 -2.18
N LEU A 245 15.53 -15.29 -1.74
CA LEU A 245 14.30 -15.24 -2.52
C LEU A 245 13.55 -13.98 -2.12
N ILE A 246 13.11 -13.17 -3.10
CA ILE A 246 12.43 -11.89 -2.83
C ILE A 246 11.22 -11.71 -3.75
N THR A 247 10.19 -11.04 -3.27
CA THR A 247 9.01 -10.67 -4.06
C THR A 247 9.38 -9.82 -5.26
N PRO A 248 8.66 -9.96 -6.40
CA PRO A 248 8.85 -9.13 -7.59
C PRO A 248 8.32 -7.71 -7.36
N SER A 249 8.84 -6.75 -8.12
CA SER A 249 8.37 -5.35 -8.09
C SER A 249 7.01 -5.20 -8.74
N GLY A 250 6.10 -4.45 -8.12
CA GLY A 250 4.85 -3.95 -8.71
C GLY A 250 3.80 -5.02 -9.03
N MET A 251 3.82 -6.17 -8.36
CA MET A 251 2.82 -7.21 -8.52
C MET A 251 1.95 -7.34 -7.25
N ASP A 252 0.64 -7.43 -7.45
CA ASP A 252 -0.33 -7.69 -6.39
C ASP A 252 -0.14 -9.10 -5.80
N TYR A 253 -0.16 -9.23 -4.48
CA TYR A 253 0.14 -10.50 -3.76
C TYR A 253 -0.80 -11.65 -4.12
N PHE A 254 -2.05 -11.38 -4.51
CA PHE A 254 -2.98 -12.42 -4.96
C PHE A 254 -2.74 -12.87 -6.41
N SER A 255 -1.89 -12.16 -7.16
CA SER A 255 -1.51 -12.49 -8.54
C SER A 255 -0.13 -13.11 -8.67
N ILE A 256 0.74 -12.99 -7.65
CA ILE A 256 2.09 -13.56 -7.65
C ILE A 256 2.03 -15.09 -7.66
N ARG A 257 2.82 -15.71 -8.53
CA ARG A 257 3.00 -17.15 -8.64
C ARG A 257 4.41 -17.54 -8.21
N THR A 258 4.64 -18.83 -7.99
CA THR A 258 5.92 -19.38 -7.54
C THR A 258 7.08 -19.00 -8.47
N GLU A 259 6.86 -18.99 -9.78
CA GLU A 259 7.82 -18.57 -10.79
C GLU A 259 8.17 -17.06 -10.76
N ASP A 260 7.28 -16.22 -10.22
CA ASP A 260 7.49 -14.79 -10.16
C ASP A 260 8.41 -14.36 -9.01
N ILE A 261 8.59 -15.19 -7.97
CA ILE A 261 9.53 -14.91 -6.87
C ILE A 261 10.96 -14.91 -7.41
N VAL A 262 11.71 -13.86 -7.12
CA VAL A 262 13.05 -13.63 -7.68
C VAL A 262 14.12 -14.25 -6.79
N ARG A 263 15.00 -15.06 -7.39
CA ARG A 263 16.21 -15.56 -6.76
C ARG A 263 17.36 -14.59 -7.03
N MET A 264 18.03 -14.12 -5.98
CA MET A 264 19.06 -13.09 -6.08
C MET A 264 20.26 -13.41 -5.19
N ASN A 265 21.46 -13.10 -5.65
CA ASN A 265 22.67 -13.17 -4.84
C ASN A 265 22.72 -11.97 -3.86
N ILE A 266 23.00 -12.25 -2.57
CA ILE A 266 23.03 -11.26 -1.50
C ILE A 266 24.23 -10.32 -1.59
N HIS A 267 25.36 -10.78 -2.16
CA HIS A 267 26.63 -10.03 -2.17
C HIS A 267 26.81 -9.15 -3.41
N ASP A 268 26.62 -9.72 -4.61
CA ASP A 268 26.80 -9.00 -5.87
C ASP A 268 25.50 -8.48 -6.49
N LEU A 269 24.36 -8.76 -5.83
CA LEU A 269 23.01 -8.31 -6.18
C LEU A 269 22.54 -8.76 -7.58
N LYS A 270 23.19 -9.79 -8.15
CA LYS A 270 22.79 -10.33 -9.45
C LYS A 270 21.61 -11.25 -9.34
N TYR A 271 20.72 -11.15 -10.32
CA TYR A 271 19.61 -12.07 -10.55
C TYR A 271 19.53 -12.41 -12.03
N GLY A 272 19.03 -13.59 -12.38
CA GLY A 272 18.96 -14.10 -13.74
C GLY A 272 17.87 -13.46 -14.59
N MET A 273 17.51 -14.09 -15.74
CA MET A 273 16.37 -13.73 -16.59
C MET A 273 15.06 -14.12 -15.88
N GLN A 274 14.67 -13.29 -14.94
CA GLN A 274 13.52 -13.43 -14.06
C GLN A 274 12.73 -12.12 -14.01
N ARG A 275 11.66 -12.07 -13.18
CA ARG A 275 11.02 -10.80 -12.85
C ARG A 275 12.02 -9.82 -12.25
N LYS A 276 11.75 -8.53 -12.41
CA LYS A 276 12.50 -7.50 -11.68
C LYS A 276 12.20 -7.65 -10.18
N PRO A 277 13.19 -7.75 -9.30
CA PRO A 277 12.96 -7.83 -7.87
C PRO A 277 12.34 -6.54 -7.32
N SER A 278 11.80 -6.59 -6.10
CA SER A 278 11.43 -5.39 -5.34
C SER A 278 12.52 -4.33 -5.42
N SER A 279 12.14 -3.06 -5.53
CA SER A 279 13.08 -1.92 -5.56
C SER A 279 13.96 -1.83 -4.31
N GLU A 280 13.54 -2.46 -3.20
CA GLU A 280 14.25 -2.43 -1.91
C GLU A 280 15.16 -3.64 -1.67
N TYR A 281 15.44 -4.41 -2.71
CA TYR A 281 16.33 -5.57 -2.62
C TYR A 281 17.70 -5.26 -2.00
N ARG A 282 18.20 -4.03 -2.16
CA ARG A 282 19.48 -3.56 -1.56
C ARG A 282 19.41 -3.55 -0.05
N LEU A 283 18.29 -3.05 0.52
CA LEU A 283 18.04 -3.04 1.96
C LEU A 283 17.98 -4.47 2.52
N HIS A 284 17.22 -5.36 1.85
CA HIS A 284 17.16 -6.77 2.25
C HIS A 284 18.55 -7.43 2.23
N ALA A 285 19.30 -7.22 1.17
CA ALA A 285 20.66 -7.76 1.07
C ALA A 285 21.60 -7.17 2.15
N ALA A 286 21.49 -5.88 2.49
CA ALA A 286 22.27 -5.26 3.55
C ALA A 286 21.97 -5.89 4.92
N LEU A 287 20.69 -6.09 5.26
CA LEU A 287 20.27 -6.76 6.48
C LEU A 287 20.79 -8.20 6.54
N TYR A 288 20.69 -8.98 5.47
CA TYR A 288 21.24 -10.33 5.41
C TYR A 288 22.77 -10.37 5.60
N ARG A 289 23.50 -9.42 5.06
CA ARG A 289 24.96 -9.32 5.24
C ARG A 289 25.35 -8.94 6.68
N ARG A 290 24.56 -8.06 7.31
CA ARG A 290 24.86 -7.52 8.65
C ARG A 290 24.48 -8.50 9.76
N TYR A 291 23.37 -9.26 9.57
CA TYR A 291 22.77 -10.14 10.56
C TYR A 291 22.74 -11.58 10.04
N PRO A 292 23.75 -12.41 10.38
CA PRO A 292 23.80 -13.81 9.89
C PRO A 292 22.61 -14.67 10.36
N GLU A 293 22.01 -14.33 11.51
CA GLU A 293 20.81 -14.99 12.05
C GLU A 293 19.51 -14.61 11.32
N CYS A 294 19.53 -13.55 10.52
CA CYS A 294 18.38 -13.14 9.73
C CYS A 294 18.10 -14.12 8.61
N ASN A 295 16.91 -14.75 8.61
CA ASN A 295 16.44 -15.65 7.57
C ASN A 295 15.18 -15.15 6.85
N ALA A 296 14.47 -14.18 7.47
CA ALA A 296 13.25 -13.59 6.93
C ALA A 296 13.25 -12.09 7.10
N ILE A 297 12.78 -11.36 6.09
CA ILE A 297 12.59 -9.91 6.12
C ILE A 297 11.21 -9.58 5.59
N ILE A 298 10.50 -8.70 6.28
CA ILE A 298 9.18 -8.17 5.91
C ILE A 298 9.25 -6.65 5.94
N HIS A 299 8.81 -6.00 4.87
CA HIS A 299 8.62 -4.56 4.80
C HIS A 299 7.13 -4.25 4.67
N THR A 300 6.64 -3.30 5.47
CA THR A 300 5.21 -2.96 5.57
C THR A 300 4.94 -1.48 5.36
N HIS A 301 3.69 -1.19 4.95
CA HIS A 301 3.13 0.16 4.79
C HIS A 301 1.81 0.31 5.56
N SER A 302 1.70 -0.31 6.72
CA SER A 302 0.48 -0.36 7.53
C SER A 302 0.08 1.01 8.10
N ASN A 303 -1.20 1.19 8.43
CA ASN A 303 -1.77 2.50 8.72
C ASN A 303 -1.20 3.13 9.99
N GLY A 304 -1.14 2.38 11.10
CA GLY A 304 -0.61 2.88 12.37
C GLY A 304 0.87 3.25 12.27
N ILE A 305 1.68 2.35 11.72
CA ILE A 305 3.09 2.60 11.46
C ILE A 305 3.31 3.79 10.52
N SER A 306 2.47 3.94 9.48
CA SER A 306 2.58 5.06 8.55
C SER A 306 2.39 6.42 9.24
N ALA A 307 1.54 6.52 10.26
CA ALA A 307 1.40 7.76 11.05
C ALA A 307 2.68 8.08 11.83
N PHE A 308 3.33 7.08 12.43
CA PHE A 308 4.64 7.25 13.09
C PHE A 308 5.73 7.60 12.07
N ALA A 309 5.78 6.94 10.92
CA ALA A 309 6.72 7.21 9.84
C ALA A 309 6.56 8.65 9.31
N ALA A 310 5.33 9.11 9.10
CA ALA A 310 5.02 10.46 8.66
C ALA A 310 5.37 11.54 9.71
N ALA A 311 5.36 11.19 11.00
CA ALA A 311 5.74 12.09 12.11
C ALA A 311 7.23 11.98 12.49
N HIS A 312 8.01 11.12 11.84
CA HIS A 312 9.40 10.76 12.21
C HIS A 312 9.51 10.38 13.68
N ALA A 313 8.55 9.65 14.20
CA ALA A 313 8.46 9.27 15.60
C ALA A 313 8.72 7.78 15.80
N GLY A 314 9.37 7.43 16.89
CA GLY A 314 9.50 6.07 17.37
C GLY A 314 8.57 5.81 18.56
N PHE A 315 8.50 4.56 19.02
CA PHE A 315 7.79 4.18 20.24
C PHE A 315 8.42 2.95 20.88
N ARG A 316 8.08 2.73 22.16
CA ARG A 316 8.57 1.57 22.91
C ARG A 316 7.53 0.47 22.98
N ILE A 317 7.97 -0.76 22.82
CA ILE A 317 7.23 -1.98 23.13
C ILE A 317 7.79 -2.54 24.45
N SER A 318 6.95 -2.67 25.44
CA SER A 318 7.32 -3.13 26.80
C SER A 318 6.72 -4.48 27.16
N GLU A 319 5.88 -5.05 26.31
CA GLU A 319 5.19 -6.29 26.55
C GLU A 319 6.06 -7.50 26.14
N PRO A 320 6.35 -8.47 27.06
CA PRO A 320 7.07 -9.69 26.70
C PRO A 320 6.29 -10.58 25.72
N PRO A 321 6.94 -11.27 24.80
CA PRO A 321 8.41 -11.31 24.57
C PRO A 321 8.89 -10.19 23.62
N MET A 322 8.02 -9.31 23.17
CA MET A 322 8.29 -8.30 22.15
C MET A 322 9.29 -7.23 22.64
N ASP A 323 9.31 -6.96 23.95
CA ASP A 323 10.27 -6.04 24.59
C ASP A 323 11.73 -6.45 24.38
N GLN A 324 11.99 -7.78 24.29
CA GLN A 324 13.32 -8.32 24.06
C GLN A 324 13.72 -8.34 22.58
N LEU A 325 12.74 -8.42 21.67
CA LEU A 325 12.98 -8.48 20.23
C LEU A 325 13.02 -7.09 19.60
N ILE A 326 12.18 -6.19 20.07
CA ILE A 326 12.00 -4.85 19.49
C ILE A 326 12.47 -3.77 20.48
N GLY A 327 11.94 -3.79 21.73
CA GLY A 327 12.22 -2.76 22.72
C GLY A 327 11.85 -1.36 22.23
N ASP A 328 12.85 -0.52 22.01
CA ASP A 328 12.68 0.80 21.42
C ASP A 328 12.73 0.69 19.90
N MET A 329 11.59 0.94 19.25
CA MET A 329 11.48 1.01 17.80
C MET A 329 11.80 2.44 17.35
N HIS A 330 12.96 2.62 16.74
CA HIS A 330 13.41 3.92 16.25
C HIS A 330 12.91 4.21 14.85
N CYS A 331 12.83 5.50 14.50
CA CYS A 331 12.58 5.97 13.15
C CYS A 331 13.90 6.37 12.49
N SER A 332 14.16 5.87 11.27
CA SER A 332 15.34 6.27 10.49
C SER A 332 15.25 7.73 10.06
N GLU A 333 16.33 8.33 9.62
CA GLU A 333 16.26 9.58 8.88
C GLU A 333 15.69 9.34 7.49
N TYR A 334 14.95 10.34 6.95
CA TYR A 334 14.44 10.25 5.60
C TYR A 334 15.57 10.22 4.56
N ARG A 335 15.51 9.26 3.68
CA ARG A 335 16.33 9.15 2.46
C ARG A 335 15.46 8.61 1.32
N THR A 336 15.82 8.89 0.08
CA THR A 336 15.06 8.45 -1.10
C THR A 336 14.96 6.92 -1.14
N PRO A 337 13.76 6.34 -1.35
CA PRO A 337 13.58 4.90 -1.46
C PRO A 337 14.49 4.24 -2.52
N GLY A 338 15.04 3.07 -2.17
CA GLY A 338 15.89 2.27 -3.07
C GLY A 338 17.35 2.73 -3.19
N THR A 339 17.78 3.72 -2.39
CA THR A 339 19.18 4.20 -2.37
C THR A 339 20.03 3.50 -1.30
N ASP A 340 21.34 3.56 -1.44
CA ASP A 340 22.26 3.04 -0.45
C ASP A 340 22.24 3.91 0.82
N GLU A 341 21.99 5.22 0.71
CA GLU A 341 21.84 6.16 1.82
C GLU A 341 20.63 5.80 2.71
N LEU A 342 19.54 5.28 2.10
CA LEU A 342 18.41 4.76 2.89
C LEU A 342 18.81 3.50 3.66
N CYS A 343 19.57 2.60 3.02
CA CYS A 343 20.07 1.40 3.70
C CYS A 343 20.92 1.77 4.91
N ASP A 344 21.85 2.70 4.78
CA ASP A 344 22.72 3.14 5.86
C ASP A 344 21.91 3.75 7.03
N SER A 345 20.96 4.64 6.74
CA SER A 345 20.09 5.26 7.75
C SER A 345 19.25 4.21 8.51
N ILE A 346 18.73 3.21 7.81
CA ILE A 346 17.97 2.12 8.45
C ILE A 346 18.91 1.24 9.30
N MET A 347 20.11 0.94 8.81
CA MET A 347 21.09 0.13 9.56
C MET A 347 21.53 0.79 10.86
N GLU A 348 21.58 2.13 10.92
CA GLU A 348 21.83 2.88 12.15
C GLU A 348 20.62 2.82 13.10
N ALA A 349 19.42 3.04 12.58
CA ALA A 349 18.20 3.11 13.38
C ALA A 349 17.74 1.73 13.92
N ILE A 350 18.08 0.64 13.24
CA ILE A 350 17.67 -0.74 13.63
C ILE A 350 18.64 -1.39 14.63
N GLU A 351 19.73 -0.72 14.98
CA GLU A 351 20.74 -1.30 15.87
C GLU A 351 20.14 -1.67 17.24
N GLY A 352 20.31 -2.93 17.63
CA GLY A 352 19.75 -3.46 18.88
C GLY A 352 18.25 -3.82 18.84
N SER A 353 17.61 -3.74 17.67
CA SER A 353 16.20 -4.09 17.46
C SER A 353 16.02 -4.97 16.23
N HIS A 354 14.92 -5.73 16.17
CA HIS A 354 14.50 -6.49 14.98
C HIS A 354 13.56 -5.73 14.05
N ALA A 355 13.33 -4.44 14.34
CA ALA A 355 12.43 -3.59 13.55
C ALA A 355 12.89 -2.13 13.54
N CYS A 356 12.55 -1.42 12.47
CA CYS A 356 12.79 0.02 12.32
C CYS A 356 11.63 0.66 11.55
N ILE A 357 11.18 1.84 12.00
CA ILE A 357 10.31 2.72 11.23
C ILE A 357 11.16 3.45 10.20
N ILE A 358 10.68 3.50 8.95
CA ILE A 358 11.32 4.21 7.86
C ILE A 358 10.61 5.53 7.66
N ALA A 359 11.29 6.65 7.89
CA ALA A 359 10.71 7.99 7.80
C ALA A 359 9.99 8.23 6.48
N ASN A 360 8.77 8.78 6.51
CA ASN A 360 7.85 9.04 5.39
C ASN A 360 7.48 7.81 4.53
N HIS A 361 7.73 6.57 5.02
CA HIS A 361 7.66 5.39 4.18
C HIS A 361 6.84 4.25 4.82
N GLY A 362 7.37 3.59 5.82
CA GLY A 362 6.74 2.43 6.46
C GLY A 362 7.60 1.83 7.55
N ALA A 363 7.72 0.48 7.63
CA ALA A 363 8.62 -0.19 8.54
C ALA A 363 9.23 -1.46 7.95
N ILE A 364 10.41 -1.83 8.44
CA ILE A 364 11.12 -3.06 8.12
C ILE A 364 11.25 -3.92 9.36
N PHE A 365 11.09 -5.22 9.19
CA PHE A 365 11.19 -6.26 10.22
C PHE A 365 12.11 -7.36 9.73
N TYR A 366 12.96 -7.90 10.60
CA TYR A 366 13.73 -9.09 10.28
C TYR A 366 13.73 -10.11 11.43
N GLY A 367 13.91 -11.37 11.09
CA GLY A 367 13.93 -12.45 12.05
C GLY A 367 14.52 -13.74 11.49
N ASN A 368 14.59 -14.75 12.34
CA ASN A 368 15.09 -16.09 11.97
C ASN A 368 14.03 -16.98 11.30
N ASP A 369 12.75 -16.61 11.39
CA ASP A 369 11.62 -17.33 10.80
C ASP A 369 10.57 -16.35 10.27
N LEU A 370 9.93 -16.71 9.12
CA LEU A 370 8.96 -15.84 8.44
C LEU A 370 7.67 -15.66 9.23
N ASP A 371 7.16 -16.73 9.83
CA ASP A 371 5.87 -16.69 10.53
C ASP A 371 5.99 -15.88 11.82
N VAL A 372 7.14 -16.02 12.52
CA VAL A 372 7.48 -15.20 13.70
C VAL A 372 7.65 -13.74 13.29
N THR A 373 8.34 -13.46 12.18
CA THR A 373 8.53 -12.08 11.68
C THR A 373 7.20 -11.42 11.31
N LEU A 374 6.28 -12.18 10.69
CA LEU A 374 4.93 -11.70 10.38
C LEU A 374 4.11 -11.43 11.65
N ALA A 375 4.21 -12.30 12.65
CA ALA A 375 3.53 -12.10 13.93
C ALA A 375 4.05 -10.83 14.64
N ILE A 376 5.36 -10.58 14.59
CA ILE A 376 5.98 -9.36 15.09
C ILE A 376 5.42 -8.13 14.37
N ALA A 377 5.39 -8.12 13.04
CA ALA A 377 4.87 -7.01 12.25
C ALA A 377 3.39 -6.69 12.60
N ASN A 378 2.53 -7.71 12.74
CA ASN A 378 1.14 -7.54 13.18
C ASN A 378 1.03 -6.99 14.61
N ALA A 379 1.84 -7.45 15.54
CA ALA A 379 1.82 -6.98 16.93
C ALA A 379 2.30 -5.52 17.03
N VAL A 380 3.33 -5.15 16.27
CA VAL A 380 3.84 -3.78 16.21
C VAL A 380 2.81 -2.84 15.59
N GLU A 381 2.14 -3.22 14.50
CA GLU A 381 1.05 -2.44 13.92
C GLU A 381 -0.11 -2.26 14.91
N SER A 382 -0.53 -3.35 15.56
CA SER A 382 -1.59 -3.27 16.58
C SER A 382 -1.20 -2.33 17.73
N ARG A 383 0.05 -2.34 18.17
CA ARG A 383 0.56 -1.41 19.19
C ARG A 383 0.55 0.04 18.70
N ALA A 384 0.99 0.29 17.47
CA ALA A 384 0.96 1.62 16.87
C ALA A 384 -0.48 2.17 16.79
N CYS A 385 -1.42 1.36 16.31
CA CYS A 385 -2.84 1.71 16.25
C CYS A 385 -3.41 2.03 17.65
N ASN A 386 -3.09 1.22 18.66
CA ASN A 386 -3.56 1.45 20.04
C ASN A 386 -3.01 2.76 20.63
N LEU A 387 -1.73 3.07 20.41
CA LEU A 387 -1.11 4.33 20.86
C LEU A 387 -1.79 5.56 20.23
N LEU A 388 -2.20 5.44 18.99
CA LEU A 388 -2.89 6.50 18.26
C LEU A 388 -4.39 6.55 18.56
N GLY A 389 -4.96 5.48 19.10
CA GLY A 389 -6.40 5.35 19.35
C GLY A 389 -7.20 5.06 18.07
N PHE A 390 -6.61 4.37 17.10
CA PHE A 390 -7.32 3.87 15.94
C PHE A 390 -8.41 2.89 16.38
N GLY A 391 -9.63 3.05 15.85
CA GLY A 391 -10.74 2.11 16.07
C GLY A 391 -11.42 2.17 17.45
N GLN A 392 -10.97 2.98 18.41
CA GLN A 392 -11.58 3.03 19.76
C GLN A 392 -12.96 3.71 19.82
N ARG A 393 -13.37 4.43 18.78
CA ARG A 393 -14.69 5.10 18.72
C ARG A 393 -15.82 4.26 18.15
N ALA A 394 -15.52 3.18 17.42
CA ALA A 394 -16.56 2.32 16.86
C ALA A 394 -17.31 1.50 17.93
N GLU A 395 -16.70 1.28 19.10
CA GLU A 395 -17.33 0.55 20.20
C GLU A 395 -18.25 1.43 21.07
N GLU A 396 -18.07 2.76 21.07
CA GLU A 396 -18.90 3.69 21.86
C GLU A 396 -20.21 4.09 21.15
N GLU A 397 -20.31 3.90 19.83
CA GLU A 397 -21.53 4.20 19.06
C GLU A 397 -22.45 2.97 18.86
N GLU A 398 -21.99 1.75 19.14
CA GLU A 398 -22.81 0.51 19.12
C GLU A 398 -23.34 0.11 20.52
N ALA A 399 -23.01 0.84 21.57
CA ALA A 399 -23.46 0.63 22.93
C ALA A 399 -24.53 1.66 23.34
#